data_3ec361c653ee3c5507d4ec1585520b2b
#
_entry.id   3ec361c653ee3c5507d4ec1585520b2b
#
_cell.length_a   1.000
_cell.length_b   1.000
_cell.length_c   1.000
_cell.angle_alpha   90.00
_cell.angle_beta   90.00
_cell.angle_gamma   90.00
#
_symmetry.space_group_name_H-M   'P 1'
#
loop_
_entity.id
_entity.type
_entity.pdbx_description
1 polymer ?
#
loop_
_entity_poly.entity_id
_entity_poly.type
_entity_poly.pdbx_seq_one_letter_code
_entity_poly.pdbx_strand_id
1 'polypeptide(L)'
;MKLNIRKYAALMACACGLTITSCTGDLDVTPINPQQTQVANDDALFNKLYATFCLTGQQGNAGKPDIPPSVMKDEGGTQYYRMQWYLNEFTSDEAAWVYAANDGGVSELMYNNYTASNAFALGLYYRLYFNITLCNSYINDIGKDPMRLAEARFIRAYNYASVLDIFGAGPFCTKVSSDNAVYYNRQQLFDFVESELLDIEDKMADPGRNTYGRADKVAVWLLLSRLYLNAEVYTGHERNDDAMTYANKVLENGYYHLNLNGATNPTTGEKYSAYQMLFLADNNSNGAQYEDILPVLQDGIITKTDGGTQMLIQASYDDKNDMDTDVPSGTNHSWGKCLQIKSKLVEQFFNRAAAPETGSIATMTGAANDDRALFYSKGYKQHITKVGDIAYGFTSVKFRNVRSDGARTSAIDYVDTDLPLMRMAEAYLTYAEASVRKLGPNSDADSKLKFLRDRAHAAPLNNATLDDICAEWAREFWFEGRRRMDLIRFNKFAGQSDYKWEFMGGDANGTSFPSFRKVFAIPQTDLSNNPNLKQNEGYN
;
A
#
# COMPACT_ATOMS: atom_id res chain seq x y z
N MET A 1 13.23 7.04 92.84
CA MET A 1 12.34 6.75 91.69
C MET A 1 13.09 5.83 90.78
N LYS A 2 12.93 4.51 90.92
CA LYS A 2 13.61 3.50 90.07
C LYS A 2 12.68 3.21 88.87
N LEU A 3 13.03 3.74 87.70
CA LEU A 3 12.32 3.46 86.45
C LEU A 3 12.58 2.00 86.12
N ASN A 4 11.49 1.29 85.80
CA ASN A 4 11.47 -0.15 85.51
C ASN A 4 11.94 -0.41 84.08
N ILE A 5 13.29 -0.45 83.91
CA ILE A 5 14.01 -0.66 82.63
C ILE A 5 13.56 -1.96 81.92
N ARG A 6 13.07 -2.97 82.69
CA ARG A 6 12.56 -4.24 82.15
C ARG A 6 11.25 -4.14 81.29
N LYS A 7 10.41 -3.13 81.61
CA LYS A 7 9.16 -2.94 80.83
C LYS A 7 9.43 -2.28 79.48
N TYR A 8 10.45 -1.42 79.40
CA TYR A 8 10.81 -0.80 78.10
C TYR A 8 11.65 -1.69 77.20
N ALA A 9 12.46 -2.59 77.76
CA ALA A 9 13.16 -3.61 76.99
C ALA A 9 12.22 -4.62 76.34
N ALA A 10 11.11 -5.01 77.04
CA ALA A 10 10.07 -5.90 76.43
C ALA A 10 9.24 -5.20 75.35
N LEU A 11 8.97 -3.91 75.47
CA LEU A 11 8.27 -3.12 74.43
C LEU A 11 9.17 -2.86 73.23
N MET A 12 10.48 -2.68 73.39
CA MET A 12 11.41 -2.51 72.29
C MET A 12 11.66 -3.82 71.55
N ALA A 13 11.66 -4.96 72.23
CA ALA A 13 11.75 -6.29 71.58
C ALA A 13 10.50 -6.65 70.78
N CYS A 14 9.30 -6.26 71.25
CA CYS A 14 8.07 -6.41 70.47
C CYS A 14 7.98 -5.45 69.26
N ALA A 15 8.54 -4.23 69.37
CA ALA A 15 8.59 -3.27 68.25
C ALA A 15 9.60 -3.69 67.17
N CYS A 16 10.72 -4.33 67.52
CA CYS A 16 11.69 -4.86 66.56
C CYS A 16 11.25 -6.19 65.93
N GLY A 17 10.34 -6.95 66.58
CA GLY A 17 9.81 -8.23 66.03
C GLY A 17 8.69 -8.03 64.99
N LEU A 18 8.10 -6.85 64.90
CA LEU A 18 7.06 -6.50 63.95
C LEU A 18 7.56 -5.87 62.64
N THR A 19 8.86 -5.64 62.52
CA THR A 19 9.44 -5.01 61.32
C THR A 19 10.19 -5.97 60.39
N ILE A 20 10.15 -7.31 60.62
CA ILE A 20 10.86 -8.28 59.79
C ILE A 20 9.89 -9.17 58.94
N THR A 21 8.60 -8.89 59.03
CA THR A 21 7.62 -9.52 58.08
C THR A 21 7.20 -8.50 57.03
N SER A 22 8.08 -7.57 56.68
CA SER A 22 7.83 -6.63 55.60
C SER A 22 8.41 -7.20 54.32
N CYS A 23 7.54 -7.43 53.37
CA CYS A 23 7.77 -7.21 51.94
C CYS A 23 8.55 -8.26 51.15
N THR A 24 8.31 -9.56 51.38
CA THR A 24 8.52 -10.50 50.27
C THR A 24 7.24 -10.80 49.49
N GLY A 25 6.07 -10.49 50.02
CA GLY A 25 4.79 -10.60 49.32
C GLY A 25 4.43 -9.39 48.45
N ASP A 26 5.04 -8.23 48.71
CA ASP A 26 4.82 -6.99 47.95
C ASP A 26 5.64 -6.92 46.66
N LEU A 27 6.51 -7.89 46.42
CA LEU A 27 7.26 -8.02 45.16
C LEU A 27 6.51 -8.83 44.09
N ASP A 28 5.44 -9.52 44.47
CA ASP A 28 4.52 -10.22 43.56
C ASP A 28 3.29 -9.35 43.24
N VAL A 29 3.46 -8.06 43.12
CA VAL A 29 2.38 -7.19 42.63
C VAL A 29 2.15 -7.47 41.17
N THR A 30 1.01 -8.01 40.84
CA THR A 30 0.51 -8.00 39.47
C THR A 30 0.46 -6.55 39.00
N PRO A 31 1.15 -6.16 37.94
CA PRO A 31 1.14 -4.78 37.48
C PRO A 31 -0.28 -4.30 37.29
N ILE A 32 -0.65 -3.15 37.87
CA ILE A 32 -1.98 -2.54 37.77
C ILE A 32 -2.27 -2.10 36.33
N ASN A 33 -1.25 -2.02 35.47
CA ASN A 33 -1.40 -1.74 34.07
C ASN A 33 -1.73 -3.03 33.29
N PRO A 34 -2.97 -3.24 32.81
CA PRO A 34 -3.35 -4.44 32.05
C PRO A 34 -2.47 -4.68 30.81
N GLN A 35 -1.81 -3.65 30.30
CA GLN A 35 -0.89 -3.75 29.17
C GLN A 35 0.46 -4.40 29.52
N GLN A 36 0.83 -4.44 30.81
CA GLN A 36 2.06 -5.10 31.28
C GLN A 36 1.83 -6.55 31.73
N THR A 37 0.57 -6.96 31.92
CA THR A 37 0.20 -8.33 32.35
C THR A 37 -0.34 -9.18 31.24
N GLN A 38 -0.58 -8.65 30.04
CA GLN A 38 -0.95 -9.48 28.91
C GLN A 38 0.26 -10.33 28.49
N VAL A 39 0.21 -11.61 28.83
CA VAL A 39 0.94 -12.63 28.10
C VAL A 39 0.61 -12.38 26.62
N ALA A 40 1.63 -12.06 25.83
CA ALA A 40 1.42 -11.75 24.42
C ALA A 40 0.69 -12.93 23.77
N ASN A 41 -0.55 -12.69 23.34
CA ASN A 41 -1.38 -13.70 22.72
C ASN A 41 -0.85 -13.90 21.30
N ASP A 42 -0.38 -15.10 20.98
CA ASP A 42 0.15 -15.49 19.67
C ASP A 42 -0.83 -15.10 18.55
N ASP A 43 -2.10 -15.50 18.67
CA ASP A 43 -3.12 -15.19 17.65
C ASP A 43 -3.35 -13.68 17.51
N ALA A 44 -3.45 -12.94 18.62
CA ALA A 44 -3.71 -11.52 18.58
C ALA A 44 -2.56 -10.74 17.93
N LEU A 45 -1.30 -11.06 18.26
CA LEU A 45 -0.16 -10.40 17.65
C LEU A 45 0.02 -10.82 16.20
N PHE A 46 -0.16 -12.11 15.87
CA PHE A 46 -0.11 -12.57 14.49
C PHE A 46 -1.15 -11.86 13.61
N ASN A 47 -2.41 -11.78 14.06
CA ASN A 47 -3.45 -11.05 13.33
C ASN A 47 -3.14 -9.55 13.21
N LYS A 48 -2.49 -8.95 14.23
CA LYS A 48 -2.05 -7.54 14.16
C LYS A 48 -1.02 -7.32 13.06
N LEU A 49 -0.16 -8.29 12.71
CA LEU A 49 0.81 -8.15 11.61
C LEU A 49 0.09 -7.84 10.29
N TYR A 50 -0.98 -8.54 9.97
CA TYR A 50 -1.80 -8.29 8.78
C TYR A 50 -2.65 -7.02 8.92
N ALA A 51 -3.24 -6.81 10.10
CA ALA A 51 -4.08 -5.64 10.35
C ALA A 51 -3.32 -4.31 10.21
N THR A 52 -1.99 -4.29 10.31
CA THR A 52 -1.18 -3.07 10.09
C THR A 52 -1.25 -2.54 8.67
N PHE A 53 -1.63 -3.36 7.68
CA PHE A 53 -1.86 -2.90 6.31
C PHE A 53 -3.21 -2.19 6.14
N CYS A 54 -4.17 -2.51 7.00
CA CYS A 54 -5.54 -2.02 6.94
C CYS A 54 -5.84 -0.94 7.99
N LEU A 55 -5.46 -1.19 9.25
CA LEU A 55 -5.86 -0.37 10.39
C LEU A 55 -4.74 0.60 10.83
N THR A 56 -5.14 1.74 11.34
CA THR A 56 -4.27 2.77 11.93
C THR A 56 -3.90 2.47 13.37
N GLY A 57 -4.75 1.70 14.08
CA GLY A 57 -4.59 1.33 15.49
C GLY A 57 -5.36 0.07 15.83
N GLN A 58 -5.73 -0.09 17.11
CA GLN A 58 -6.44 -1.27 17.60
C GLN A 58 -7.93 -1.29 17.21
N GLN A 59 -8.51 -0.13 16.97
CA GLN A 59 -9.96 0.04 16.71
C GLN A 59 -10.23 0.88 15.45
N GLY A 60 -9.30 0.89 14.52
CA GLY A 60 -9.39 1.77 13.36
C GLY A 60 -9.40 3.25 13.77
N ASN A 61 -10.17 4.08 13.07
CA ASN A 61 -10.25 5.52 13.31
C ASN A 61 -10.93 5.91 14.64
N ALA A 62 -11.63 5.00 15.29
CA ALA A 62 -12.27 5.23 16.59
C ALA A 62 -11.33 5.02 17.80
N GLY A 63 -10.16 4.43 17.59
CA GLY A 63 -9.19 4.09 18.62
C GLY A 63 -7.96 4.99 18.65
N LYS A 64 -7.02 4.65 19.53
CA LYS A 64 -5.71 5.30 19.53
C LYS A 64 -4.88 4.79 18.36
N PRO A 65 -4.23 5.68 17.59
CA PRO A 65 -3.37 5.27 16.50
C PRO A 65 -2.09 4.59 17.02
N ASP A 66 -1.55 3.68 16.21
CA ASP A 66 -0.24 3.05 16.48
C ASP A 66 0.90 4.07 16.32
N ILE A 67 0.73 5.04 15.41
CA ILE A 67 1.68 6.13 15.16
C ILE A 67 1.23 7.37 15.94
N PRO A 68 2.10 7.97 16.77
CA PRO A 68 1.69 9.07 17.63
C PRO A 68 1.19 10.30 16.85
N PRO A 69 0.20 11.06 17.35
CA PRO A 69 -0.27 12.31 16.74
C PRO A 69 0.81 13.39 16.60
N SER A 70 1.94 13.28 17.31
CA SER A 70 3.12 14.13 17.13
C SER A 70 3.82 13.92 15.79
N VAL A 71 3.64 12.74 15.18
CA VAL A 71 4.13 12.41 13.82
C VAL A 71 3.12 12.89 12.79
N MET A 72 1.87 12.53 12.96
CA MET A 72 0.77 12.91 12.07
C MET A 72 -0.51 13.09 12.86
N LYS A 73 -1.16 14.25 12.72
CA LYS A 73 -2.39 14.58 13.47
C LYS A 73 -3.62 13.84 12.95
N ASP A 74 -3.67 13.61 11.64
CA ASP A 74 -4.73 12.85 11.00
C ASP A 74 -4.51 11.36 11.26
N GLU A 75 -5.32 10.77 12.12
CA GLU A 75 -5.23 9.35 12.45
C GLU A 75 -5.47 8.48 11.20
N GLY A 76 -6.49 8.76 10.41
CA GLY A 76 -6.76 8.07 9.14
C GLY A 76 -5.60 8.18 8.15
N GLY A 77 -4.86 9.30 8.21
CA GLY A 77 -3.64 9.53 7.44
C GLY A 77 -2.48 8.61 7.79
N THR A 78 -2.49 7.95 8.94
CA THR A 78 -1.43 7.00 9.34
C THR A 78 -1.66 5.56 8.87
N GLN A 79 -2.71 5.32 8.11
CA GLN A 79 -2.97 4.01 7.50
C GLN A 79 -1.92 3.70 6.44
N TYR A 80 -1.36 2.48 6.48
CA TYR A 80 -0.24 2.06 5.63
C TYR A 80 -0.49 2.35 4.15
N TYR A 81 -1.58 1.83 3.59
CA TYR A 81 -1.84 1.95 2.16
C TYR A 81 -2.13 3.39 1.74
N ARG A 82 -2.86 4.17 2.56
CA ARG A 82 -3.14 5.58 2.25
C ARG A 82 -1.85 6.38 2.09
N MET A 83 -0.87 6.22 2.99
CA MET A 83 0.42 6.92 2.88
C MET A 83 1.25 6.41 1.72
N GLN A 84 1.33 5.07 1.52
CA GLN A 84 2.03 4.50 0.37
C GLN A 84 1.42 4.99 -0.94
N TRP A 85 0.09 5.01 -1.02
CA TRP A 85 -0.64 5.52 -2.18
C TRP A 85 -0.33 7.00 -2.43
N TYR A 86 -0.36 7.84 -1.39
CA TYR A 86 -0.04 9.27 -1.50
C TYR A 86 1.36 9.50 -2.06
N LEU A 87 2.35 8.75 -1.58
CA LEU A 87 3.73 8.89 -2.03
C LEU A 87 3.95 8.40 -3.46
N ASN A 88 3.18 7.42 -3.91
CA ASN A 88 3.30 6.86 -5.25
C ASN A 88 2.45 7.60 -6.29
N GLU A 89 1.21 7.95 -5.94
CA GLU A 89 0.26 8.45 -6.94
C GLU A 89 0.27 9.97 -7.06
N PHE A 90 0.34 10.73 -5.96
CA PHE A 90 0.43 12.18 -6.07
C PHE A 90 1.74 12.66 -6.68
N THR A 91 2.83 11.92 -6.51
CA THR A 91 4.12 12.24 -7.12
C THR A 91 4.21 11.85 -8.59
N SER A 92 3.23 11.13 -9.11
CA SER A 92 3.19 10.55 -10.46
C SER A 92 2.28 11.32 -11.42
N ASP A 93 2.03 10.72 -12.57
CA ASP A 93 1.18 11.20 -13.64
C ASP A 93 -0.31 10.82 -13.49
N GLU A 94 -0.71 10.24 -12.35
CA GLU A 94 -2.07 9.70 -12.17
C GLU A 94 -3.00 10.60 -11.37
N ALA A 95 -2.60 11.07 -10.19
CA ALA A 95 -3.50 11.67 -9.22
C ALA A 95 -3.17 13.13 -8.88
N ALA A 96 -4.24 13.93 -8.65
CA ALA A 96 -4.17 15.25 -8.06
C ALA A 96 -5.20 15.36 -6.92
N TRP A 97 -5.00 16.33 -6.03
CA TRP A 97 -5.83 16.55 -4.85
C TRP A 97 -6.34 18.00 -4.79
N VAL A 98 -7.66 18.17 -4.73
CA VAL A 98 -8.28 19.50 -4.72
C VAL A 98 -7.83 20.32 -3.51
N TYR A 99 -7.74 19.72 -2.34
CA TYR A 99 -7.38 20.40 -1.10
C TYR A 99 -5.89 20.41 -0.80
N ALA A 100 -5.04 20.19 -1.80
CA ALA A 100 -3.57 20.07 -1.62
C ALA A 100 -2.94 21.25 -0.88
N ALA A 101 -3.48 22.46 -1.01
CA ALA A 101 -3.00 23.64 -0.30
C ALA A 101 -3.32 23.62 1.20
N ASN A 102 -4.38 22.90 1.61
CA ASN A 102 -4.86 22.83 2.99
C ASN A 102 -4.37 21.58 3.71
N ASP A 103 -4.11 20.50 2.96
CA ASP A 103 -3.62 19.24 3.49
C ASP A 103 -2.10 19.25 3.49
N GLY A 104 -1.51 19.53 4.66
CA GLY A 104 -0.07 19.72 4.80
C GLY A 104 0.75 18.55 4.26
N GLY A 105 1.60 18.84 3.26
CA GLY A 105 2.48 17.89 2.61
C GLY A 105 1.96 17.30 1.29
N VAL A 106 0.65 17.37 0.96
CA VAL A 106 0.13 16.85 -0.31
C VAL A 106 0.58 17.68 -1.50
N SER A 107 0.56 19.02 -1.38
CA SER A 107 1.07 19.91 -2.43
C SER A 107 2.54 19.66 -2.76
N GLU A 108 3.36 19.37 -1.74
CA GLU A 108 4.77 19.03 -1.95
C GLU A 108 4.93 17.74 -2.76
N LEU A 109 4.07 16.74 -2.54
CA LEU A 109 4.06 15.50 -3.31
C LEU A 109 3.64 15.77 -4.75
N MET A 110 2.53 16.48 -4.96
CA MET A 110 2.01 16.81 -6.30
C MET A 110 3.00 17.62 -7.15
N TYR A 111 3.75 18.53 -6.52
CA TYR A 111 4.73 19.39 -7.18
C TYR A 111 6.15 18.79 -7.20
N ASN A 112 6.33 17.57 -6.70
CA ASN A 112 7.62 16.89 -6.60
C ASN A 112 8.70 17.78 -5.92
N ASN A 113 8.32 18.59 -4.93
CA ASN A 113 9.21 19.48 -4.19
C ASN A 113 9.30 19.16 -2.70
N TYR A 114 8.90 17.94 -2.32
CA TYR A 114 8.95 17.42 -0.95
C TYR A 114 10.35 17.47 -0.35
N THR A 115 10.37 17.67 0.96
CA THR A 115 11.57 17.80 1.79
C THR A 115 11.62 16.72 2.87
N ALA A 116 12.67 16.72 3.70
CA ALA A 116 12.80 15.82 4.84
C ALA A 116 11.71 15.98 5.92
N SER A 117 10.92 17.05 5.84
CA SER A 117 9.82 17.34 6.78
C SER A 117 8.44 16.97 6.24
N ASN A 118 8.34 16.34 5.06
CA ASN A 118 7.04 15.94 4.51
C ASN A 118 6.32 14.96 5.44
N ALA A 119 5.12 15.33 5.90
CA ALA A 119 4.39 14.60 6.94
C ALA A 119 3.99 13.19 6.50
N PHE A 120 3.63 12.97 5.23
CA PHE A 120 3.22 11.66 4.73
C PHE A 120 4.41 10.72 4.55
N ALA A 121 5.55 11.22 4.09
CA ALA A 121 6.79 10.45 4.03
C ALA A 121 7.24 10.03 5.44
N LEU A 122 7.19 10.97 6.39
CA LEU A 122 7.48 10.70 7.80
C LEU A 122 6.52 9.67 8.39
N GLY A 123 5.21 9.83 8.16
CA GLY A 123 4.18 8.90 8.63
C GLY A 123 4.38 7.48 8.10
N LEU A 124 4.66 7.33 6.79
CA LEU A 124 4.93 6.01 6.19
C LEU A 124 6.20 5.39 6.76
N TYR A 125 7.27 6.17 6.91
CA TYR A 125 8.51 5.70 7.50
C TYR A 125 8.27 5.07 8.89
N TYR A 126 7.59 5.78 9.78
CA TYR A 126 7.29 5.23 11.11
C TYR A 126 6.32 4.05 11.06
N ARG A 127 5.36 4.04 10.14
CA ARG A 127 4.48 2.89 9.94
C ARG A 127 5.25 1.64 9.53
N LEU A 128 6.17 1.74 8.59
CA LEU A 128 7.01 0.63 8.15
C LEU A 128 7.85 0.06 9.30
N TYR A 129 8.52 0.93 10.07
CA TYR A 129 9.35 0.49 11.20
C TYR A 129 8.54 -0.02 12.39
N PHE A 130 7.33 0.50 12.61
CA PHE A 130 6.39 -0.09 13.55
C PHE A 130 6.04 -1.53 13.15
N ASN A 131 5.68 -1.75 11.88
CA ASN A 131 5.36 -3.09 11.38
C ASN A 131 6.56 -4.04 11.49
N ILE A 132 7.77 -3.59 11.11
CA ILE A 132 9.02 -4.36 11.25
C ILE A 132 9.25 -4.74 12.72
N THR A 133 9.03 -3.82 13.65
CA THR A 133 9.19 -4.08 15.08
C THR A 133 8.21 -5.14 15.59
N LEU A 134 6.95 -5.08 15.16
CA LEU A 134 5.96 -6.11 15.49
C LEU A 134 6.36 -7.48 14.92
N CYS A 135 6.80 -7.53 13.66
CA CYS A 135 7.31 -8.77 13.06
C CYS A 135 8.51 -9.32 13.85
N ASN A 136 9.47 -8.46 14.23
CA ASN A 136 10.63 -8.88 15.01
C ASN A 136 10.23 -9.43 16.38
N SER A 137 9.28 -8.80 17.09
CA SER A 137 8.77 -9.30 18.36
C SER A 137 8.06 -10.65 18.17
N TYR A 138 7.21 -10.78 17.14
CA TYR A 138 6.55 -12.06 16.86
C TYR A 138 7.55 -13.17 16.56
N ILE A 139 8.51 -12.92 15.67
CA ILE A 139 9.48 -13.92 15.20
C ILE A 139 10.41 -14.38 16.33
N ASN A 140 10.87 -13.47 17.19
CA ASN A 140 11.90 -13.78 18.19
C ASN A 140 11.32 -14.20 19.56
N ASP A 141 10.15 -13.69 19.93
CA ASP A 141 9.69 -13.75 21.32
C ASP A 141 8.40 -14.58 21.49
N ILE A 142 7.53 -14.66 20.47
CA ILE A 142 6.14 -15.11 20.64
C ILE A 142 5.75 -16.26 19.75
N GLY A 143 6.00 -16.15 18.43
CA GLY A 143 5.57 -17.13 17.44
C GLY A 143 6.25 -18.48 17.61
N LYS A 144 5.45 -19.56 17.47
CA LYS A 144 5.94 -20.96 17.58
C LYS A 144 5.62 -21.80 16.36
N ASP A 145 4.55 -21.46 15.65
CA ASP A 145 4.12 -22.17 14.45
C ASP A 145 5.06 -21.83 13.28
N PRO A 146 5.71 -22.84 12.64
CA PRO A 146 6.69 -22.58 11.59
C PRO A 146 6.12 -21.83 10.38
N MET A 147 4.85 -22.07 10.01
CA MET A 147 4.22 -21.41 8.87
C MET A 147 3.91 -19.94 9.21
N ARG A 148 3.37 -19.67 10.40
CA ARG A 148 3.15 -18.30 10.87
C ARG A 148 4.46 -17.51 11.02
N LEU A 149 5.54 -18.17 11.43
CA LEU A 149 6.88 -17.56 11.45
C LEU A 149 7.36 -17.19 10.04
N ALA A 150 7.12 -18.05 9.04
CA ALA A 150 7.43 -17.76 7.66
C ALA A 150 6.59 -16.58 7.13
N GLU A 151 5.30 -16.51 7.45
CA GLU A 151 4.44 -15.39 7.09
C GLU A 151 4.88 -14.08 7.78
N ALA A 152 5.25 -14.11 9.06
CA ALA A 152 5.77 -12.93 9.76
C ALA A 152 7.08 -12.43 9.13
N ARG A 153 7.96 -13.35 8.68
CA ARG A 153 9.18 -13.01 7.93
C ARG A 153 8.84 -12.45 6.55
N PHE A 154 7.83 -12.96 5.86
CA PHE A 154 7.32 -12.39 4.61
C PHE A 154 6.85 -10.96 4.82
N ILE A 155 6.02 -10.68 5.84
CA ILE A 155 5.52 -9.33 6.14
C ILE A 155 6.70 -8.39 6.47
N ARG A 156 7.71 -8.85 7.22
CA ARG A 156 8.92 -8.09 7.48
C ARG A 156 9.69 -7.77 6.20
N ALA A 157 9.90 -8.76 5.34
CA ALA A 157 10.56 -8.58 4.04
C ALA A 157 9.78 -7.61 3.14
N TYR A 158 8.46 -7.68 3.11
CA TYR A 158 7.60 -6.75 2.38
C TYR A 158 7.76 -5.30 2.86
N ASN A 159 7.80 -5.08 4.20
CA ASN A 159 8.03 -3.75 4.74
C ASN A 159 9.46 -3.23 4.44
N TYR A 160 10.49 -4.09 4.50
CA TYR A 160 11.85 -3.70 4.07
C TYR A 160 11.96 -3.46 2.56
N ALA A 161 11.21 -4.20 1.72
CA ALA A 161 11.11 -3.91 0.29
C ALA A 161 10.48 -2.53 0.04
N SER A 162 9.49 -2.13 0.86
CA SER A 162 8.91 -0.78 0.82
C SER A 162 9.92 0.30 1.28
N VAL A 163 10.74 0.03 2.31
CA VAL A 163 11.85 0.92 2.71
C VAL A 163 12.85 1.06 1.57
N LEU A 164 13.25 -0.05 0.94
CA LEU A 164 14.17 -0.09 -0.19
C LEU A 164 13.67 0.76 -1.37
N ASP A 165 12.41 0.62 -1.74
CA ASP A 165 11.84 1.35 -2.87
C ASP A 165 11.68 2.85 -2.59
N ILE A 166 11.08 3.20 -1.43
CA ILE A 166 10.64 4.56 -1.13
C ILE A 166 11.79 5.40 -0.55
N PHE A 167 12.57 4.83 0.38
CA PHE A 167 13.65 5.55 1.07
C PHE A 167 15.04 5.16 0.58
N GLY A 168 15.20 4.04 -0.07
CA GLY A 168 16.49 3.57 -0.62
C GLY A 168 17.47 3.07 0.43
N ALA A 169 17.39 3.53 1.67
CA ALA A 169 18.26 3.18 2.78
C ALA A 169 17.55 3.41 4.11
N GLY A 170 18.11 2.90 5.22
CA GLY A 170 17.54 3.17 6.54
C GLY A 170 18.13 2.32 7.65
N PRO A 171 17.59 2.45 8.88
CA PRO A 171 17.95 1.59 9.99
C PRO A 171 17.53 0.14 9.72
N PHE A 172 18.38 -0.78 10.12
CA PHE A 172 18.14 -2.22 9.94
C PHE A 172 18.22 -2.96 11.28
N CYS A 173 17.18 -3.76 11.56
CA CYS A 173 17.14 -4.63 12.73
C CYS A 173 16.25 -5.86 12.45
N THR A 174 16.62 -6.99 13.02
CA THR A 174 15.86 -8.26 12.97
C THR A 174 15.39 -8.72 14.34
N LYS A 175 15.63 -7.93 15.38
CA LYS A 175 15.17 -8.13 16.76
C LYS A 175 14.86 -6.78 17.41
N VAL A 176 14.02 -6.78 18.43
CA VAL A 176 13.78 -5.61 19.26
C VAL A 176 14.99 -5.42 20.18
N SER A 177 15.59 -4.22 20.22
CA SER A 177 16.74 -3.88 21.04
C SER A 177 16.69 -2.40 21.41
N SER A 178 17.35 -2.04 22.52
CA SER A 178 17.63 -0.66 22.91
C SER A 178 18.86 -0.08 22.20
N ASP A 179 19.62 -0.89 21.47
CA ASP A 179 20.80 -0.45 20.75
C ASP A 179 20.40 0.35 19.50
N ASN A 180 21.25 1.27 19.09
CA ASN A 180 21.09 1.97 17.83
C ASN A 180 21.13 0.99 16.66
N ALA A 181 20.09 0.97 15.86
CA ALA A 181 20.02 0.15 14.66
C ALA A 181 21.17 0.49 13.70
N VAL A 182 21.71 -0.53 13.03
CA VAL A 182 22.73 -0.32 12.00
C VAL A 182 22.11 0.30 10.75
N TYR A 183 22.92 1.03 9.98
CA TYR A 183 22.50 1.57 8.69
C TYR A 183 22.68 0.53 7.60
N TYR A 184 21.63 0.26 6.83
CA TYR A 184 21.70 -0.50 5.59
C TYR A 184 21.49 0.43 4.40
N ASN A 185 22.40 0.35 3.43
CA ASN A 185 22.28 0.99 2.14
C ASN A 185 21.36 0.17 1.22
N ARG A 186 21.14 0.67 0.01
CA ARG A 186 20.23 0.09 -0.98
C ARG A 186 20.57 -1.36 -1.33
N GLN A 187 21.83 -1.66 -1.56
CA GLN A 187 22.30 -3.01 -1.86
C GLN A 187 22.05 -3.96 -0.68
N GLN A 188 22.40 -3.54 0.53
CA GLN A 188 22.22 -4.36 1.74
C GLN A 188 20.75 -4.67 2.03
N LEU A 189 19.85 -3.70 1.80
CA LEU A 189 18.40 -3.93 1.93
C LEU A 189 17.90 -4.90 0.86
N PHE A 190 18.36 -4.76 -0.39
CA PHE A 190 18.03 -5.69 -1.47
C PHE A 190 18.45 -7.12 -1.11
N ASP A 191 19.71 -7.31 -0.71
CA ASP A 191 20.28 -8.61 -0.36
C ASP A 191 19.53 -9.27 0.81
N PHE A 192 19.14 -8.45 1.81
CA PHE A 192 18.34 -8.94 2.93
C PHE A 192 16.95 -9.40 2.49
N VAL A 193 16.22 -8.59 1.72
CA VAL A 193 14.88 -8.92 1.25
C VAL A 193 14.92 -10.19 0.39
N GLU A 194 15.87 -10.28 -0.53
CA GLU A 194 16.09 -11.46 -1.37
C GLU A 194 16.34 -12.71 -0.51
N SER A 195 17.30 -12.65 0.40
CA SER A 195 17.68 -13.80 1.23
C SER A 195 16.54 -14.26 2.16
N GLU A 196 15.76 -13.33 2.73
CA GLU A 196 14.59 -13.66 3.56
C GLU A 196 13.53 -14.40 2.75
N LEU A 197 13.19 -13.87 1.56
CA LEU A 197 12.16 -14.46 0.71
C LEU A 197 12.56 -15.85 0.19
N LEU A 198 13.82 -16.02 -0.23
CA LEU A 198 14.34 -17.32 -0.68
C LEU A 198 14.36 -18.36 0.45
N ASP A 199 14.72 -17.97 1.68
CA ASP A 199 14.76 -18.90 2.82
C ASP A 199 13.36 -19.35 3.28
N ILE A 200 12.32 -18.52 3.09
CA ILE A 200 10.95 -18.86 3.50
C ILE A 200 10.12 -19.51 2.38
N GLU A 201 10.55 -19.50 1.13
CA GLU A 201 9.78 -19.96 -0.03
C GLU A 201 9.15 -21.34 0.23
N ASP A 202 9.93 -22.31 0.68
CA ASP A 202 9.45 -23.67 0.95
C ASP A 202 8.73 -23.84 2.30
N LYS A 203 8.74 -22.81 3.15
CA LYS A 203 8.11 -22.82 4.49
C LYS A 203 6.71 -22.23 4.48
N MET A 204 6.32 -21.56 3.39
CA MET A 204 5.00 -21.00 3.21
C MET A 204 3.98 -22.06 2.80
N ALA A 205 2.69 -21.76 3.02
CA ALA A 205 1.61 -22.59 2.52
C ALA A 205 1.67 -22.74 0.99
N ASP A 206 1.27 -23.88 0.46
CA ASP A 206 1.14 -24.08 -0.98
C ASP A 206 0.08 -23.14 -1.58
N PRO A 207 0.10 -22.87 -2.90
CA PRO A 207 -0.82 -21.94 -3.56
C PRO A 207 -2.28 -22.20 -3.20
N GLY A 208 -2.95 -21.17 -2.66
CA GLY A 208 -4.36 -21.22 -2.26
C GLY A 208 -4.66 -22.14 -1.06
N ARG A 209 -3.65 -22.60 -0.32
CA ARG A 209 -3.84 -23.46 0.86
C ARG A 209 -3.80 -22.68 2.18
N ASN A 210 -3.61 -21.39 2.12
CA ASN A 210 -3.76 -20.51 3.28
C ASN A 210 -5.18 -19.91 3.36
N THR A 211 -5.49 -19.30 4.49
CA THR A 211 -6.73 -18.50 4.64
C THR A 211 -6.67 -17.30 3.69
N TYR A 212 -7.78 -16.97 3.04
CA TYR A 212 -7.89 -15.78 2.22
C TYR A 212 -7.44 -14.53 2.98
N GLY A 213 -6.65 -13.68 2.35
CA GLY A 213 -6.02 -12.52 2.98
C GLY A 213 -4.68 -12.81 3.66
N ARG A 214 -4.22 -14.07 3.71
CA ARG A 214 -2.91 -14.46 4.23
C ARG A 214 -1.96 -14.89 3.11
N ALA A 215 -0.69 -14.50 3.24
CA ALA A 215 0.33 -14.81 2.25
C ALA A 215 0.61 -16.32 2.14
N ASP A 216 0.83 -16.78 0.91
CA ASP A 216 1.30 -18.13 0.57
C ASP A 216 2.56 -18.04 -0.32
N LYS A 217 3.00 -19.16 -0.89
CA LYS A 217 4.18 -19.22 -1.78
C LYS A 217 4.08 -18.26 -2.97
N VAL A 218 2.86 -18.04 -3.49
CA VAL A 218 2.67 -17.18 -4.67
C VAL A 218 2.94 -15.71 -4.34
N ALA A 219 2.60 -15.27 -3.12
CA ALA A 219 2.94 -13.93 -2.65
C ALA A 219 4.48 -13.74 -2.54
N VAL A 220 5.21 -14.77 -2.09
CA VAL A 220 6.68 -14.74 -2.07
C VAL A 220 7.24 -14.64 -3.48
N TRP A 221 6.77 -15.48 -4.41
CA TRP A 221 7.24 -15.46 -5.80
C TRP A 221 6.95 -14.13 -6.49
N LEU A 222 5.79 -13.57 -6.26
CA LEU A 222 5.41 -12.28 -6.85
C LEU A 222 6.28 -11.13 -6.30
N LEU A 223 6.57 -11.14 -4.99
CA LEU A 223 7.44 -10.13 -4.38
C LEU A 223 8.89 -10.27 -4.88
N LEU A 224 9.40 -11.50 -5.05
CA LEU A 224 10.71 -11.75 -5.67
C LEU A 224 10.74 -11.26 -7.12
N SER A 225 9.71 -11.55 -7.91
CA SER A 225 9.64 -11.09 -9.30
C SER A 225 9.65 -9.55 -9.39
N ARG A 226 8.92 -8.86 -8.51
CA ARG A 226 8.93 -7.41 -8.37
C ARG A 226 10.30 -6.87 -7.97
N LEU A 227 10.94 -7.51 -6.99
CA LEU A 227 12.28 -7.16 -6.51
C LEU A 227 13.30 -7.24 -7.66
N TYR A 228 13.30 -8.32 -8.41
CA TYR A 228 14.22 -8.54 -9.53
C TYR A 228 13.95 -7.63 -10.72
N LEU A 229 12.69 -7.33 -11.04
CA LEU A 229 12.36 -6.38 -12.10
C LEU A 229 12.91 -4.96 -11.80
N ASN A 230 12.97 -4.59 -10.52
CA ASN A 230 13.49 -3.30 -10.08
C ASN A 230 14.98 -3.34 -9.65
N ALA A 231 15.67 -4.47 -9.83
CA ALA A 231 17.05 -4.66 -9.36
C ALA A 231 18.03 -3.64 -9.91
N GLU A 232 17.92 -3.27 -11.19
CA GLU A 232 18.77 -2.25 -11.81
C GLU A 232 18.62 -0.88 -11.11
N VAL A 233 17.39 -0.50 -10.72
CA VAL A 233 17.11 0.73 -9.96
C VAL A 233 17.75 0.68 -8.58
N TYR A 234 17.74 -0.49 -7.93
CA TYR A 234 18.18 -0.63 -6.55
C TYR A 234 19.67 -0.88 -6.40
N THR A 235 20.27 -1.63 -7.32
CA THR A 235 21.65 -2.13 -7.22
C THR A 235 22.56 -1.69 -8.36
N GLY A 236 22.01 -1.14 -9.44
CA GLY A 236 22.75 -0.85 -10.68
C GLY A 236 22.96 -2.09 -11.57
N HIS A 237 22.42 -3.25 -11.19
CA HIS A 237 22.54 -4.51 -11.93
C HIS A 237 21.16 -5.07 -12.28
N GLU A 238 20.95 -5.39 -13.55
CA GLU A 238 19.71 -5.98 -14.03
C GLU A 238 19.59 -7.46 -13.60
N ARG A 239 18.36 -7.90 -13.31
CA ARG A 239 18.02 -9.27 -12.93
C ARG A 239 16.77 -9.75 -13.70
N ASN A 240 16.70 -9.44 -15.02
CA ASN A 240 15.54 -9.73 -15.86
C ASN A 240 15.25 -11.23 -15.98
N ASP A 241 16.26 -12.09 -15.99
CA ASP A 241 16.07 -13.55 -16.01
C ASP A 241 15.38 -14.06 -14.75
N ASP A 242 15.80 -13.56 -13.59
CA ASP A 242 15.19 -13.92 -12.31
C ASP A 242 13.76 -13.39 -12.22
N ALA A 243 13.53 -12.15 -12.70
CA ALA A 243 12.18 -11.57 -12.77
C ALA A 243 11.24 -12.43 -13.61
N MET A 244 11.66 -12.88 -14.80
CA MET A 244 10.88 -13.78 -15.64
C MET A 244 10.67 -15.14 -14.98
N THR A 245 11.71 -15.70 -14.34
CA THR A 245 11.64 -17.00 -13.67
C THR A 245 10.58 -16.99 -12.57
N TYR A 246 10.62 -15.98 -11.69
CA TYR A 246 9.65 -15.89 -10.60
C TYR A 246 8.26 -15.44 -11.05
N ALA A 247 8.16 -14.60 -12.09
CA ALA A 247 6.88 -14.29 -12.71
C ALA A 247 6.23 -15.56 -13.31
N ASN A 248 7.00 -16.44 -13.97
CA ASN A 248 6.49 -17.73 -14.46
C ASN A 248 6.03 -18.66 -13.34
N LYS A 249 6.76 -18.75 -12.20
CA LYS A 249 6.27 -19.50 -11.03
C LYS A 249 4.89 -19.01 -10.59
N VAL A 250 4.67 -17.66 -10.60
CA VAL A 250 3.36 -17.08 -10.30
C VAL A 250 2.33 -17.47 -11.36
N LEU A 251 2.65 -17.39 -12.64
CA LEU A 251 1.70 -17.68 -13.73
C LEU A 251 1.32 -19.18 -13.79
N GLU A 252 2.19 -20.06 -13.34
CA GLU A 252 2.02 -21.52 -13.37
C GLU A 252 1.59 -22.11 -12.01
N ASN A 253 1.16 -21.28 -11.04
CA ASN A 253 0.87 -21.69 -9.66
C ASN A 253 -0.27 -22.73 -9.51
N GLY A 254 -1.16 -22.85 -10.48
CA GLY A 254 -2.27 -23.82 -10.51
C GLY A 254 -3.50 -23.47 -9.67
N TYR A 255 -3.51 -22.36 -8.93
CA TYR A 255 -4.65 -21.90 -8.14
C TYR A 255 -5.12 -20.49 -8.54
N TYR A 256 -4.22 -19.52 -8.44
CA TYR A 256 -4.54 -18.14 -8.81
C TYR A 256 -4.53 -17.97 -10.33
N HIS A 257 -5.45 -17.20 -10.84
CA HIS A 257 -5.61 -16.91 -12.27
C HIS A 257 -6.29 -15.55 -12.47
N LEU A 258 -6.22 -15.00 -13.68
CA LEU A 258 -6.97 -13.79 -14.01
C LEU A 258 -8.48 -14.04 -13.91
N ASN A 259 -9.21 -13.09 -13.34
CA ASN A 259 -10.66 -13.09 -13.45
C ASN A 259 -11.07 -12.74 -14.89
N LEU A 260 -11.73 -13.64 -15.58
CA LEU A 260 -12.17 -13.48 -16.98
C LEU A 260 -13.69 -13.29 -17.10
N ASN A 261 -14.41 -13.32 -15.99
CA ASN A 261 -15.86 -13.30 -15.99
C ASN A 261 -16.37 -12.00 -15.38
N GLY A 262 -17.22 -11.32 -16.13
CA GLY A 262 -18.07 -10.26 -15.62
C GLY A 262 -19.36 -10.79 -15.00
N ALA A 263 -20.18 -9.88 -14.50
CA ALA A 263 -21.50 -10.21 -13.94
C ALA A 263 -22.57 -9.22 -14.42
N THR A 264 -23.83 -9.60 -14.24
CA THR A 264 -24.97 -8.70 -14.35
C THR A 264 -25.68 -8.67 -12.99
N ASN A 265 -25.79 -7.50 -12.40
CA ASN A 265 -26.50 -7.32 -11.13
C ASN A 265 -27.98 -7.69 -11.35
N PRO A 266 -28.51 -8.69 -10.64
CA PRO A 266 -29.88 -9.16 -10.86
C PRO A 266 -30.94 -8.15 -10.39
N THR A 267 -30.58 -7.19 -9.56
CA THR A 267 -31.50 -6.19 -9.00
C THR A 267 -31.57 -4.94 -9.87
N THR A 268 -30.40 -4.44 -10.35
CA THR A 268 -30.32 -3.18 -11.11
C THR A 268 -30.19 -3.41 -12.63
N GLY A 269 -29.77 -4.58 -13.06
CA GLY A 269 -29.44 -4.87 -14.46
C GLY A 269 -28.09 -4.30 -14.90
N GLU A 270 -27.33 -3.67 -14.02
CA GLU A 270 -25.99 -3.14 -14.30
C GLU A 270 -25.04 -4.29 -14.68
N LYS A 271 -24.28 -4.09 -15.75
CA LYS A 271 -23.28 -5.06 -16.21
C LYS A 271 -21.91 -4.64 -15.73
N TYR A 272 -21.20 -5.57 -15.11
CA TYR A 272 -19.82 -5.41 -14.69
C TYR A 272 -18.90 -6.22 -15.61
N SER A 273 -17.84 -5.59 -16.11
CA SER A 273 -16.78 -6.29 -16.83
C SER A 273 -15.94 -7.16 -15.88
N ALA A 274 -15.16 -8.09 -16.44
CA ALA A 274 -14.24 -8.91 -15.67
C ALA A 274 -13.26 -8.07 -14.83
N TYR A 275 -12.81 -6.93 -15.36
CA TYR A 275 -11.93 -6.00 -14.64
C TYR A 275 -12.64 -5.31 -13.47
N GLN A 276 -13.88 -4.86 -13.67
CA GLN A 276 -14.64 -4.20 -12.60
C GLN A 276 -14.89 -5.11 -11.39
N MET A 277 -15.05 -6.43 -11.62
CA MET A 277 -15.28 -7.40 -10.53
C MET A 277 -14.18 -7.38 -9.45
N LEU A 278 -12.95 -7.00 -9.83
CA LEU A 278 -11.82 -6.89 -8.90
C LEU A 278 -11.97 -5.79 -7.83
N PHE A 279 -12.85 -4.82 -8.05
CA PHE A 279 -12.93 -3.59 -7.28
C PHE A 279 -14.35 -3.35 -6.71
N LEU A 280 -15.15 -4.41 -6.61
CA LEU A 280 -16.49 -4.38 -6.01
C LEU A 280 -16.47 -4.93 -4.58
N ALA A 281 -17.53 -4.64 -3.81
CA ALA A 281 -17.63 -5.01 -2.40
C ALA A 281 -17.64 -6.52 -2.12
N ASP A 282 -17.90 -7.33 -3.12
CA ASP A 282 -17.89 -8.79 -3.05
C ASP A 282 -16.70 -9.42 -3.77
N ASN A 283 -15.61 -8.67 -4.00
CA ASN A 283 -14.42 -9.16 -4.70
C ASN A 283 -13.74 -10.34 -4.00
N ASN A 284 -14.01 -10.56 -2.72
CA ASN A 284 -13.60 -11.75 -1.96
C ASN A 284 -14.41 -13.03 -2.29
N SER A 285 -15.45 -12.95 -3.10
CA SER A 285 -16.38 -14.07 -3.33
C SER A 285 -17.02 -14.11 -4.73
N ASN A 286 -16.74 -13.13 -5.60
CA ASN A 286 -17.36 -13.00 -6.91
C ASN A 286 -16.54 -13.59 -8.07
N GLY A 287 -15.42 -14.26 -7.77
CA GLY A 287 -14.44 -14.76 -8.74
C GLY A 287 -13.12 -14.00 -8.72
N ALA A 288 -13.11 -12.73 -8.30
CA ALA A 288 -11.92 -11.90 -8.23
C ALA A 288 -10.91 -12.38 -7.17
N GLN A 289 -11.36 -13.07 -6.12
CA GLN A 289 -10.48 -13.66 -5.09
C GLN A 289 -9.43 -14.63 -5.65
N TYR A 290 -9.63 -15.15 -6.85
CA TYR A 290 -8.65 -16.01 -7.51
C TYR A 290 -7.58 -15.20 -8.28
N GLU A 291 -7.79 -13.91 -8.49
CA GLU A 291 -6.75 -13.01 -9.03
C GLU A 291 -5.95 -12.34 -7.90
N ASP A 292 -6.56 -12.15 -6.73
CA ASP A 292 -5.97 -11.46 -5.58
C ASP A 292 -5.07 -12.42 -4.78
N ILE A 293 -3.77 -12.30 -4.96
CA ILE A 293 -2.76 -13.12 -4.27
C ILE A 293 -2.60 -12.68 -2.82
N LEU A 294 -2.64 -11.37 -2.57
CA LEU A 294 -2.60 -10.80 -1.24
C LEU A 294 -3.50 -9.56 -1.18
N PRO A 295 -4.77 -9.71 -0.83
CA PRO A 295 -5.65 -8.57 -0.57
C PRO A 295 -5.41 -7.99 0.83
N VAL A 296 -5.67 -6.68 0.99
CA VAL A 296 -5.90 -6.06 2.29
C VAL A 296 -7.39 -6.11 2.56
N LEU A 297 -7.78 -6.91 3.55
CA LEU A 297 -9.18 -7.19 3.83
C LEU A 297 -9.91 -5.96 4.35
N GLN A 298 -11.11 -5.75 3.86
CA GLN A 298 -12.04 -4.70 4.29
C GLN A 298 -13.36 -5.33 4.73
N ASP A 299 -13.87 -4.80 5.82
CA ASP A 299 -15.18 -5.17 6.37
C ASP A 299 -15.78 -3.91 7.01
N GLY A 300 -16.85 -3.42 6.47
CA GLY A 300 -17.47 -2.17 6.89
C GLY A 300 -17.92 -2.12 8.34
N ILE A 301 -17.89 -3.25 9.06
CA ILE A 301 -18.24 -3.35 10.48
C ILE A 301 -16.99 -3.36 11.37
N ILE A 302 -15.95 -4.10 10.98
CA ILE A 302 -14.75 -4.36 11.81
C ILE A 302 -13.57 -3.48 11.40
N THR A 303 -13.28 -3.38 10.10
CA THR A 303 -12.09 -2.67 9.58
C THR A 303 -12.38 -1.20 9.29
N LYS A 304 -12.96 -0.48 10.25
CA LYS A 304 -13.28 0.94 10.11
C LYS A 304 -12.02 1.79 9.99
N THR A 305 -11.76 2.28 8.80
CA THR A 305 -10.56 3.10 8.49
C THR A 305 -10.91 4.15 7.43
N ASP A 306 -10.20 5.29 7.46
CA ASP A 306 -10.27 6.34 6.42
C ASP A 306 -9.16 6.17 5.36
N GLY A 307 -8.60 4.98 5.24
CA GLY A 307 -7.60 4.61 4.25
C GLY A 307 -8.07 3.51 3.31
N GLY A 308 -7.17 2.95 2.52
CA GLY A 308 -7.46 1.85 1.60
C GLY A 308 -8.54 2.20 0.57
N THR A 309 -9.40 1.24 0.28
CA THR A 309 -10.52 1.41 -0.67
C THR A 309 -11.57 2.40 -0.19
N GLN A 310 -11.74 2.59 1.13
CA GLN A 310 -12.57 3.64 1.71
C GLN A 310 -12.18 5.02 1.15
N MET A 311 -10.90 5.38 1.26
CA MET A 311 -10.38 6.65 0.73
C MET A 311 -10.58 6.74 -0.78
N LEU A 312 -10.26 5.68 -1.53
CA LEU A 312 -10.33 5.69 -2.99
C LEU A 312 -11.77 5.90 -3.48
N ILE A 313 -12.75 5.35 -2.78
CA ILE A 313 -14.17 5.53 -3.09
C ILE A 313 -14.62 6.94 -2.68
N GLN A 314 -14.52 7.28 -1.41
CA GLN A 314 -15.12 8.52 -0.89
C GLN A 314 -14.44 9.79 -1.43
N ALA A 315 -13.12 9.77 -1.66
CA ALA A 315 -12.41 10.90 -2.22
C ALA A 315 -12.69 11.12 -3.72
N SER A 316 -13.12 10.07 -4.44
CA SER A 316 -13.44 10.14 -5.87
C SER A 316 -14.85 10.64 -6.14
N TYR A 317 -15.80 10.43 -5.24
CA TYR A 317 -17.20 10.75 -5.47
C TYR A 317 -17.54 12.19 -5.12
N ASP A 318 -18.48 12.77 -5.87
CA ASP A 318 -19.04 14.12 -5.67
C ASP A 318 -20.52 13.99 -5.30
N ASP A 319 -20.87 14.47 -4.11
CA ASP A 319 -22.25 14.51 -3.61
C ASP A 319 -23.09 15.69 -4.13
N LYS A 320 -22.46 16.59 -4.92
CA LYS A 320 -23.09 17.81 -5.44
C LYS A 320 -23.58 17.69 -6.86
N ASN A 321 -23.32 16.57 -7.53
CA ASN A 321 -23.83 16.28 -8.86
C ASN A 321 -24.52 14.92 -8.88
N ASP A 322 -25.07 14.52 -10.04
CA ASP A 322 -25.80 13.24 -10.20
C ASP A 322 -24.87 12.01 -10.26
N MET A 323 -23.60 12.13 -9.87
CA MET A 323 -22.61 11.06 -10.04
C MET A 323 -23.02 9.77 -9.34
N ASP A 324 -23.45 9.86 -8.09
CA ASP A 324 -23.86 8.68 -7.31
C ASP A 324 -25.18 8.08 -7.80
N THR A 325 -26.01 8.88 -8.50
CA THR A 325 -27.23 8.41 -9.19
C THR A 325 -26.87 7.67 -10.49
N ASP A 326 -25.92 8.21 -11.26
CA ASP A 326 -25.46 7.62 -12.51
C ASP A 326 -24.62 6.36 -12.28
N VAL A 327 -23.74 6.38 -11.28
CA VAL A 327 -22.79 5.32 -10.91
C VAL A 327 -22.72 5.23 -9.40
N PRO A 328 -23.55 4.42 -8.73
CA PRO A 328 -23.56 4.35 -7.27
C PRO A 328 -22.21 3.99 -6.65
N SER A 329 -21.77 4.78 -5.67
CA SER A 329 -20.58 4.51 -4.87
C SER A 329 -20.77 3.31 -3.92
N GLY A 330 -21.99 3.14 -3.44
CA GLY A 330 -22.34 2.18 -2.39
C GLY A 330 -22.03 2.69 -0.97
N THR A 331 -21.68 3.99 -0.82
CA THR A 331 -21.47 4.63 0.49
C THR A 331 -22.40 5.82 0.64
N ASN A 332 -22.68 6.23 1.89
CA ASN A 332 -23.52 7.39 2.20
C ASN A 332 -22.68 8.68 2.39
N HIS A 333 -21.37 8.62 2.23
CA HIS A 333 -20.44 9.73 2.40
C HIS A 333 -19.57 9.90 1.16
N SER A 334 -19.30 11.17 0.84
CA SER A 334 -18.33 11.61 -0.16
C SER A 334 -17.42 12.67 0.46
N TRP A 335 -16.16 12.69 0.04
CA TRP A 335 -15.24 13.78 0.38
C TRP A 335 -15.29 14.91 -0.66
N GLY A 336 -16.31 14.92 -1.52
CA GLY A 336 -16.58 16.00 -2.50
C GLY A 336 -15.62 16.00 -3.69
N LYS A 337 -15.29 14.82 -4.23
CA LYS A 337 -14.39 14.67 -5.39
C LYS A 337 -13.04 15.37 -5.18
N CYS A 338 -12.48 15.23 -4.00
CA CYS A 338 -11.16 15.81 -3.74
C CYS A 338 -10.03 15.10 -4.48
N LEU A 339 -10.24 13.85 -4.91
CA LEU A 339 -9.32 13.08 -5.74
C LEU A 339 -9.65 13.28 -7.22
N GLN A 340 -8.67 13.74 -7.98
CA GLN A 340 -8.79 14.03 -9.41
C GLN A 340 -7.78 13.20 -10.20
N ILE A 341 -8.16 12.82 -11.43
CA ILE A 341 -7.29 12.12 -12.37
C ILE A 341 -6.57 13.16 -13.24
N LYS A 342 -5.24 13.08 -13.30
CA LYS A 342 -4.43 13.89 -14.22
C LYS A 342 -4.66 13.47 -15.67
N SER A 343 -4.61 14.43 -16.59
CA SER A 343 -4.81 14.16 -18.03
C SER A 343 -3.86 13.10 -18.57
N LYS A 344 -2.64 13.04 -18.03
CA LYS A 344 -1.62 12.10 -18.50
C LYS A 344 -2.04 10.64 -18.36
N LEU A 345 -2.77 10.29 -17.29
CA LEU A 345 -3.37 8.97 -17.15
C LEU A 345 -4.49 8.75 -18.18
N VAL A 346 -5.38 9.73 -18.37
CA VAL A 346 -6.47 9.63 -19.36
C VAL A 346 -5.91 9.40 -20.77
N GLU A 347 -4.81 10.09 -21.13
CA GLU A 347 -4.13 9.94 -22.41
C GLU A 347 -3.62 8.51 -22.70
N GLN A 348 -3.38 7.67 -21.65
CA GLN A 348 -2.98 6.28 -21.84
C GLN A 348 -4.10 5.43 -22.49
N PHE A 349 -5.36 5.87 -22.37
CA PHE A 349 -6.53 5.17 -22.89
C PHE A 349 -7.02 5.73 -24.23
N PHE A 350 -6.86 7.03 -24.46
CA PHE A 350 -7.46 7.73 -25.59
C PHE A 350 -6.49 8.09 -26.72
N ASN A 351 -5.24 7.66 -26.64
CA ASN A 351 -4.21 7.73 -27.69
C ASN A 351 -4.23 9.06 -28.49
N ARG A 352 -4.18 10.19 -27.79
CA ARG A 352 -4.26 11.57 -28.30
C ARG A 352 -5.64 12.05 -28.77
N ALA A 353 -6.67 11.23 -28.73
CA ALA A 353 -8.04 11.70 -28.91
C ALA A 353 -8.53 12.40 -27.63
N ALA A 354 -9.44 13.33 -27.75
CA ALA A 354 -10.12 13.88 -26.58
C ALA A 354 -11.04 12.80 -25.98
N ALA A 355 -10.90 12.56 -24.67
CA ALA A 355 -11.84 11.71 -23.97
C ALA A 355 -13.23 12.37 -23.91
N PRO A 356 -14.34 11.60 -23.90
CA PRO A 356 -15.67 12.16 -23.79
C PRO A 356 -15.87 12.95 -22.48
N GLU A 357 -16.37 14.18 -22.54
CA GLU A 357 -16.68 15.01 -21.35
C GLU A 357 -18.11 14.78 -20.81
N THR A 358 -18.84 13.82 -21.35
CA THR A 358 -20.23 13.52 -20.96
C THR A 358 -20.41 12.09 -20.48
N GLY A 359 -19.31 11.43 -20.10
CA GLY A 359 -19.23 9.98 -20.02
C GLY A 359 -19.62 9.38 -18.68
N SER A 360 -20.59 8.47 -18.74
CA SER A 360 -20.75 7.36 -17.82
C SER A 360 -19.67 6.29 -18.07
N ILE A 361 -19.59 5.25 -17.23
CA ILE A 361 -18.67 4.11 -17.43
C ILE A 361 -18.76 3.57 -18.86
N ALA A 362 -19.97 3.26 -19.33
CA ALA A 362 -20.17 2.67 -20.65
C ALA A 362 -19.70 3.59 -21.79
N THR A 363 -19.87 4.90 -21.65
CA THR A 363 -19.38 5.88 -22.64
C THR A 363 -17.85 5.91 -22.66
N MET A 364 -17.21 5.91 -21.50
CA MET A 364 -15.75 6.00 -21.37
C MET A 364 -15.08 4.71 -21.86
N THR A 365 -15.52 3.56 -21.38
CA THR A 365 -14.97 2.26 -21.79
C THR A 365 -15.21 1.97 -23.28
N GLY A 366 -16.38 2.33 -23.80
CA GLY A 366 -16.70 2.20 -25.22
C GLY A 366 -15.85 3.12 -26.11
N ALA A 367 -15.63 4.36 -25.72
CA ALA A 367 -14.79 5.31 -26.48
C ALA A 367 -13.29 4.94 -26.40
N ALA A 368 -12.83 4.44 -25.27
CA ALA A 368 -11.47 3.93 -25.10
C ALA A 368 -11.24 2.58 -25.77
N ASN A 369 -12.31 1.83 -26.04
CA ASN A 369 -12.25 0.43 -26.41
C ASN A 369 -11.38 -0.38 -25.44
N ASP A 370 -11.61 -0.15 -24.14
CA ASP A 370 -10.85 -0.75 -23.03
C ASP A 370 -11.71 -0.67 -21.75
N ASP A 371 -12.08 -1.81 -21.19
CA ASP A 371 -12.93 -1.91 -19.99
C ASP A 371 -12.29 -1.31 -18.73
N ARG A 372 -10.99 -1.03 -18.75
CA ARG A 372 -10.24 -0.43 -17.65
C ARG A 372 -10.36 1.09 -17.58
N ALA A 373 -10.96 1.73 -18.61
CA ALA A 373 -11.18 3.18 -18.62
C ALA A 373 -12.36 3.59 -17.70
N LEU A 374 -12.25 3.28 -16.41
CA LEU A 374 -13.28 3.48 -15.39
C LEU A 374 -13.28 4.92 -14.87
N PHE A 375 -13.39 5.87 -15.79
CA PHE A 375 -13.45 7.31 -15.51
C PHE A 375 -14.90 7.81 -15.53
N TYR A 376 -15.20 8.81 -14.71
CA TYR A 376 -16.42 9.59 -14.78
C TYR A 376 -16.08 11.04 -15.12
N SER A 377 -16.67 11.55 -16.20
CA SER A 377 -16.33 12.85 -16.78
C SER A 377 -17.49 13.83 -16.88
N LYS A 378 -18.74 13.41 -16.61
CA LYS A 378 -19.93 14.28 -16.76
C LYS A 378 -19.83 15.52 -15.86
N GLY A 379 -19.71 16.69 -16.49
CA GLY A 379 -19.58 17.97 -15.81
C GLY A 379 -18.14 18.36 -15.44
N TYR A 380 -17.14 17.56 -15.81
CA TYR A 380 -15.72 17.81 -15.51
C TYR A 380 -14.90 18.02 -16.80
N LYS A 381 -13.87 18.87 -16.69
CA LYS A 381 -12.89 19.08 -17.76
C LYS A 381 -11.71 18.14 -17.56
N GLN A 382 -11.20 17.54 -18.63
CA GLN A 382 -10.08 16.59 -18.55
C GLN A 382 -8.82 17.23 -17.93
N HIS A 383 -8.39 18.40 -18.46
CA HIS A 383 -7.14 19.04 -18.04
C HIS A 383 -7.32 19.85 -16.76
N ILE A 384 -6.45 19.59 -15.76
CA ILE A 384 -6.40 20.32 -14.50
C ILE A 384 -5.56 21.59 -14.72
N THR A 385 -6.22 22.73 -14.97
CA THR A 385 -5.54 24.02 -15.14
C THR A 385 -5.46 24.82 -13.84
N LYS A 386 -6.23 24.42 -12.82
CA LYS A 386 -6.31 25.09 -11.53
C LYS A 386 -6.48 24.08 -10.41
N VAL A 387 -5.46 23.93 -9.57
CA VAL A 387 -5.56 23.17 -8.32
C VAL A 387 -6.57 23.84 -7.38
N GLY A 388 -7.37 23.06 -6.69
CA GLY A 388 -8.39 23.56 -5.76
C GLY A 388 -9.76 23.77 -6.40
N ASP A 389 -9.96 23.42 -7.66
CA ASP A 389 -11.22 23.54 -8.36
C ASP A 389 -11.73 22.17 -8.81
N ILE A 390 -12.87 21.73 -8.25
CA ILE A 390 -13.48 20.41 -8.50
C ILE A 390 -13.97 20.22 -9.94
N ALA A 391 -14.14 21.32 -10.71
CA ALA A 391 -14.57 21.25 -12.11
C ALA A 391 -13.51 20.67 -13.04
N TYR A 392 -12.27 20.54 -12.58
CA TYR A 392 -11.17 20.00 -13.37
C TYR A 392 -10.82 18.58 -12.94
N GLY A 393 -10.13 17.86 -13.85
CA GLY A 393 -9.79 16.44 -13.72
C GLY A 393 -11.04 15.56 -13.73
N PHE A 394 -11.00 14.46 -14.47
CA PHE A 394 -12.01 13.42 -14.31
C PHE A 394 -11.89 12.77 -12.94
N THR A 395 -12.84 11.92 -12.58
CA THR A 395 -12.76 11.18 -11.33
C THR A 395 -12.89 9.68 -11.54
N SER A 396 -12.48 8.92 -10.53
CA SER A 396 -12.44 7.46 -10.56
C SER A 396 -13.78 6.87 -10.15
N VAL A 397 -14.23 5.88 -10.93
CA VAL A 397 -15.31 4.95 -10.57
C VAL A 397 -14.80 3.50 -10.60
N LYS A 398 -13.48 3.33 -10.45
CA LYS A 398 -12.82 2.03 -10.43
C LYS A 398 -13.21 1.23 -9.19
N PHE A 399 -13.10 1.82 -8.01
CA PHE A 399 -13.46 1.19 -6.73
C PHE A 399 -14.88 1.60 -6.34
N ARG A 400 -15.70 0.61 -5.95
CA ARG A 400 -17.09 0.85 -5.54
C ARG A 400 -17.50 -0.11 -4.43
N ASN A 401 -18.25 0.37 -3.46
CA ASN A 401 -18.81 -0.45 -2.38
C ASN A 401 -20.17 -1.04 -2.76
N VAL A 402 -20.30 -1.55 -3.97
CA VAL A 402 -21.50 -2.24 -4.47
C VAL A 402 -21.17 -3.69 -4.77
N ARG A 403 -22.16 -4.57 -4.60
CA ARG A 403 -22.00 -6.00 -4.84
C ARG A 403 -22.50 -6.39 -6.23
N SER A 404 -21.77 -7.26 -6.88
CA SER A 404 -22.15 -7.78 -8.23
C SER A 404 -23.41 -8.65 -8.19
N ASP A 405 -23.69 -9.29 -7.06
CA ASP A 405 -24.84 -10.16 -6.84
C ASP A 405 -26.15 -9.41 -6.47
N GLY A 406 -26.10 -8.08 -6.34
CA GLY A 406 -27.24 -7.24 -5.97
C GLY A 406 -27.65 -7.31 -4.50
N ALA A 407 -26.90 -8.02 -3.65
CA ALA A 407 -27.11 -8.01 -2.22
C ALA A 407 -26.61 -6.68 -1.60
N ARG A 408 -26.96 -6.44 -0.33
CA ARG A 408 -26.47 -5.28 0.42
C ARG A 408 -25.06 -5.54 0.95
N THR A 409 -24.28 -4.48 1.03
CA THR A 409 -23.02 -4.48 1.78
C THR A 409 -23.27 -4.53 3.29
N SER A 410 -22.23 -4.85 4.07
CA SER A 410 -22.32 -4.97 5.53
C SER A 410 -22.62 -3.63 6.19
N ALA A 411 -22.11 -2.53 5.61
CA ALA A 411 -22.32 -1.15 6.05
C ALA A 411 -22.29 -0.19 4.85
N ILE A 412 -22.78 1.03 5.08
CA ILE A 412 -22.75 2.13 4.10
C ILE A 412 -21.80 3.26 4.52
N ASP A 413 -21.36 3.26 5.79
CA ASP A 413 -20.40 4.24 6.32
C ASP A 413 -18.95 3.83 6.02
N TYR A 414 -18.68 2.53 6.02
CA TYR A 414 -17.38 1.92 5.70
C TYR A 414 -17.56 0.82 4.67
N VAL A 415 -16.50 0.53 3.91
CA VAL A 415 -16.55 -0.33 2.74
C VAL A 415 -16.19 -1.79 3.04
N ASP A 416 -16.78 -2.69 2.26
CA ASP A 416 -16.44 -4.13 2.23
C ASP A 416 -15.42 -4.46 1.13
N THR A 417 -15.14 -3.52 0.22
CA THR A 417 -14.29 -3.76 -0.95
C THR A 417 -12.85 -3.99 -0.53
N ASP A 418 -12.36 -5.22 -0.63
CA ASP A 418 -10.96 -5.56 -0.37
C ASP A 418 -10.03 -4.84 -1.35
N LEU A 419 -8.83 -4.48 -0.89
CA LEU A 419 -7.83 -3.83 -1.71
C LEU A 419 -6.86 -4.88 -2.27
N PRO A 420 -6.77 -5.06 -3.60
CA PRO A 420 -5.77 -5.93 -4.20
C PRO A 420 -4.36 -5.36 -4.02
N LEU A 421 -3.60 -5.81 -3.02
CA LEU A 421 -2.22 -5.34 -2.77
C LEU A 421 -1.21 -6.04 -3.69
N MET A 422 -1.46 -7.31 -4.00
CA MET A 422 -0.67 -8.12 -4.92
C MET A 422 -1.63 -9.00 -5.74
N ARG A 423 -1.59 -8.92 -7.07
CA ARG A 423 -2.51 -9.67 -7.94
C ARG A 423 -1.84 -10.23 -9.19
N MET A 424 -2.46 -11.25 -9.78
CA MET A 424 -1.94 -12.03 -10.91
C MET A 424 -1.48 -11.18 -12.10
N ALA A 425 -2.19 -10.10 -12.43
CA ALA A 425 -1.85 -9.23 -13.56
C ALA A 425 -0.42 -8.67 -13.47
N GLU A 426 0.13 -8.48 -12.25
CA GLU A 426 1.50 -8.03 -12.07
C GLU A 426 2.53 -9.00 -12.64
N ALA A 427 2.30 -10.32 -12.50
CA ALA A 427 3.22 -11.32 -13.04
C ALA A 427 3.25 -11.30 -14.58
N TYR A 428 2.10 -11.09 -15.23
CA TYR A 428 2.04 -10.95 -16.68
C TYR A 428 2.87 -9.75 -17.17
N LEU A 429 2.70 -8.59 -16.53
CA LEU A 429 3.44 -7.39 -16.90
C LEU A 429 4.91 -7.47 -16.54
N THR A 430 5.25 -8.06 -15.39
CA THR A 430 6.66 -8.30 -14.99
C THR A 430 7.38 -9.16 -16.02
N TYR A 431 6.75 -10.27 -16.43
CA TYR A 431 7.34 -11.14 -17.44
C TYR A 431 7.54 -10.41 -18.78
N ALA A 432 6.49 -9.74 -19.26
CA ALA A 432 6.53 -9.03 -20.54
C ALA A 432 7.60 -7.92 -20.53
N GLU A 433 7.68 -7.13 -19.47
CA GLU A 433 8.69 -6.07 -19.35
C GLU A 433 10.11 -6.64 -19.29
N ALA A 434 10.37 -7.61 -18.44
CA ALA A 434 11.69 -8.24 -18.30
C ALA A 434 12.14 -8.89 -19.61
N SER A 435 11.23 -9.56 -20.33
CA SER A 435 11.48 -10.13 -21.66
C SER A 435 11.89 -9.07 -22.68
N VAL A 436 11.14 -7.95 -22.75
CA VAL A 436 11.47 -6.86 -23.68
C VAL A 436 12.75 -6.11 -23.29
N ARG A 437 13.01 -5.94 -22.00
CA ARG A 437 14.30 -5.35 -21.54
C ARG A 437 15.49 -6.18 -22.00
N LYS A 438 15.35 -7.50 -21.98
CA LYS A 438 16.45 -8.42 -22.34
C LYS A 438 16.57 -8.65 -23.82
N LEU A 439 15.46 -8.82 -24.54
CA LEU A 439 15.44 -9.32 -25.93
C LEU A 439 14.97 -8.28 -26.94
N GLY A 440 14.50 -7.11 -26.49
CA GLY A 440 13.72 -6.19 -27.34
C GLY A 440 12.29 -6.70 -27.54
N PRO A 441 11.46 -5.98 -28.31
CA PRO A 441 10.10 -6.40 -28.65
C PRO A 441 10.05 -7.82 -29.23
N ASN A 442 9.16 -8.66 -28.68
CA ASN A 442 9.09 -10.07 -29.06
C ASN A 442 7.68 -10.66 -28.81
N SER A 443 7.38 -11.76 -29.52
CA SER A 443 6.06 -12.42 -29.47
C SER A 443 5.73 -13.07 -28.12
N ASP A 444 6.71 -13.42 -27.32
CA ASP A 444 6.49 -14.01 -26.01
C ASP A 444 5.96 -12.96 -25.02
N ALA A 445 6.59 -11.77 -25.00
CA ALA A 445 6.07 -10.63 -24.25
C ALA A 445 4.65 -10.24 -24.73
N ASP A 446 4.44 -10.15 -26.05
CA ASP A 446 3.11 -9.84 -26.61
C ASP A 446 2.05 -10.85 -26.18
N SER A 447 2.42 -12.14 -26.08
CA SER A 447 1.51 -13.20 -25.63
C SER A 447 1.06 -13.00 -24.18
N LYS A 448 1.94 -12.52 -23.30
CA LYS A 448 1.59 -12.21 -21.90
C LYS A 448 0.69 -10.99 -21.80
N LEU A 449 1.00 -9.93 -22.54
CA LEU A 449 0.17 -8.72 -22.61
C LEU A 449 -1.23 -9.01 -23.16
N LYS A 450 -1.32 -9.94 -24.12
CA LYS A 450 -2.59 -10.34 -24.74
C LYS A 450 -3.61 -10.82 -23.72
N PHE A 451 -3.22 -11.58 -22.69
CA PHE A 451 -4.16 -12.05 -21.65
C PHE A 451 -4.87 -10.89 -20.95
N LEU A 452 -4.11 -9.83 -20.57
CA LEU A 452 -4.67 -8.66 -19.91
C LEU A 452 -5.57 -7.85 -20.86
N ARG A 453 -5.14 -7.72 -22.12
CA ARG A 453 -5.88 -6.95 -23.11
C ARG A 453 -7.15 -7.66 -23.57
N ASP A 454 -7.11 -8.97 -23.72
CA ASP A 454 -8.31 -9.78 -24.02
C ASP A 454 -9.34 -9.66 -22.87
N ARG A 455 -8.90 -9.76 -21.61
CA ARG A 455 -9.76 -9.57 -20.43
C ARG A 455 -10.43 -8.18 -20.43
N ALA A 456 -9.70 -7.17 -20.89
CA ALA A 456 -10.16 -5.78 -20.95
C ALA A 456 -10.87 -5.43 -22.27
N HIS A 457 -11.10 -6.38 -23.15
CA HIS A 457 -11.63 -6.18 -24.53
C HIS A 457 -10.86 -5.11 -25.32
N ALA A 458 -9.56 -4.94 -25.01
CA ALA A 458 -8.68 -3.97 -25.66
C ALA A 458 -7.93 -4.60 -26.85
N ALA A 459 -7.61 -3.79 -27.86
CA ALA A 459 -6.87 -4.26 -29.04
C ALA A 459 -5.49 -4.83 -28.63
N PRO A 460 -5.04 -5.94 -29.23
CA PRO A 460 -3.75 -6.53 -28.89
C PRO A 460 -2.59 -5.59 -29.24
N LEU A 461 -1.50 -5.71 -28.49
CA LEU A 461 -0.20 -5.11 -28.81
C LEU A 461 0.61 -6.14 -29.62
N ASN A 462 1.32 -5.66 -30.63
CA ASN A 462 2.22 -6.48 -31.44
C ASN A 462 3.60 -5.79 -31.50
N ASN A 463 4.65 -6.51 -31.22
CA ASN A 463 6.01 -5.97 -31.07
C ASN A 463 6.04 -4.84 -30.02
N ALA A 464 5.42 -5.09 -28.86
CA ALA A 464 5.30 -4.10 -27.79
C ALA A 464 6.67 -3.58 -27.36
N THR A 465 6.80 -2.26 -27.37
CA THR A 465 7.99 -1.55 -26.88
C THR A 465 7.92 -1.35 -25.36
N LEU A 466 9.01 -0.92 -24.75
CA LEU A 466 9.02 -0.53 -23.33
C LEU A 466 8.04 0.63 -23.05
N ASP A 467 7.84 1.54 -24.00
CA ASP A 467 6.86 2.62 -23.85
C ASP A 467 5.42 2.08 -23.85
N ASP A 468 5.11 1.11 -24.72
CA ASP A 468 3.81 0.43 -24.73
C ASP A 468 3.55 -0.31 -23.42
N ILE A 469 4.58 -0.98 -22.87
CA ILE A 469 4.49 -1.69 -21.59
C ILE A 469 4.35 -0.71 -20.40
N CYS A 470 5.06 0.41 -20.42
CA CYS A 470 4.88 1.47 -19.42
C CYS A 470 3.46 2.02 -19.40
N ALA A 471 2.85 2.18 -20.59
CA ALA A 471 1.46 2.57 -20.73
C ALA A 471 0.50 1.44 -20.29
N GLU A 472 0.87 0.17 -20.51
CA GLU A 472 0.06 -0.97 -20.08
C GLU A 472 0.06 -1.14 -18.55
N TRP A 473 1.20 -0.89 -17.87
CA TRP A 473 1.25 -0.77 -16.42
C TRP A 473 0.29 0.29 -15.90
N ALA A 474 0.25 1.48 -16.53
CA ALA A 474 -0.72 2.52 -16.16
C ALA A 474 -2.15 2.05 -16.36
N ARG A 475 -2.51 1.51 -17.55
CA ARG A 475 -3.88 1.05 -17.83
C ARG A 475 -4.36 -0.02 -16.88
N GLU A 476 -3.46 -0.93 -16.48
CA GLU A 476 -3.81 -2.06 -15.63
C GLU A 476 -3.88 -1.66 -14.15
N PHE A 477 -2.92 -0.89 -13.64
CA PHE A 477 -2.70 -0.66 -12.22
C PHE A 477 -2.97 0.77 -11.74
N TRP A 478 -3.59 1.62 -12.55
CA TRP A 478 -3.86 2.98 -12.11
C TRP A 478 -4.62 3.03 -10.77
N PHE A 479 -4.19 3.93 -9.90
CA PHE A 479 -4.71 4.11 -8.54
C PHE A 479 -4.51 2.90 -7.60
N GLU A 480 -3.59 1.99 -7.93
CA GLU A 480 -3.22 0.87 -7.05
C GLU A 480 -1.90 1.11 -6.28
N GLY A 481 -1.46 2.35 -6.14
CA GLY A 481 -0.37 2.75 -5.24
C GLY A 481 1.03 2.38 -5.70
N ARG A 482 1.32 2.35 -7.01
CA ARG A 482 2.61 1.88 -7.54
C ARG A 482 3.25 2.75 -8.64
N ARG A 483 2.53 3.68 -9.24
CA ARG A 483 2.94 4.36 -10.48
C ARG A 483 4.31 5.03 -10.42
N ARG A 484 4.68 5.63 -9.28
CA ARG A 484 6.00 6.23 -9.08
C ARG A 484 7.13 5.22 -9.28
N MET A 485 7.03 4.01 -8.71
CA MET A 485 8.02 2.93 -8.88
C MET A 485 8.19 2.57 -10.36
N ASP A 486 7.08 2.45 -11.11
CA ASP A 486 7.11 2.15 -12.53
C ASP A 486 7.79 3.29 -13.32
N LEU A 487 7.39 4.55 -13.11
CA LEU A 487 8.01 5.69 -13.79
C LEU A 487 9.52 5.82 -13.52
N ILE A 488 9.97 5.50 -12.29
CA ILE A 488 11.41 5.48 -11.95
C ILE A 488 12.13 4.42 -12.79
N ARG A 489 11.59 3.21 -12.87
CA ARG A 489 12.17 2.07 -13.61
C ARG A 489 12.22 2.34 -15.13
N PHE A 490 11.23 3.05 -15.67
CA PHE A 490 11.19 3.46 -17.06
C PHE A 490 11.95 4.77 -17.34
N ASN A 491 12.70 5.33 -16.37
CA ASN A 491 13.41 6.62 -16.47
C ASN A 491 12.52 7.81 -16.89
N LYS A 492 11.24 7.77 -16.48
CA LYS A 492 10.24 8.82 -16.79
C LYS A 492 9.90 9.72 -15.58
N PHE A 493 10.40 9.43 -14.38
CA PHE A 493 9.99 10.09 -13.16
C PHE A 493 10.69 11.44 -12.91
N ALA A 494 12.02 11.50 -12.96
CA ALA A 494 12.80 12.66 -12.54
C ALA A 494 14.02 12.86 -13.45
N GLY A 495 14.69 13.99 -13.32
CA GLY A 495 15.84 14.34 -14.16
C GLY A 495 15.42 14.87 -15.52
N GLN A 496 16.22 14.62 -16.55
CA GLN A 496 16.00 15.12 -17.92
C GLN A 496 15.10 14.17 -18.73
N SER A 497 13.86 13.97 -18.28
CA SER A 497 12.86 13.19 -19.04
C SER A 497 11.96 14.12 -19.85
N ASP A 498 11.62 13.73 -21.07
CA ASP A 498 10.62 14.41 -21.90
C ASP A 498 9.19 14.01 -21.53
N TYR A 499 9.04 12.99 -20.69
CA TYR A 499 7.75 12.57 -20.17
C TYR A 499 7.29 13.55 -19.09
N LYS A 500 6.24 14.30 -19.36
CA LYS A 500 5.70 15.35 -18.48
C LYS A 500 4.23 15.11 -18.16
N TRP A 501 3.83 15.55 -16.98
CA TRP A 501 2.44 15.55 -16.53
C TRP A 501 2.12 16.85 -15.78
N GLU A 502 0.86 17.14 -15.60
CA GLU A 502 0.37 18.35 -14.92
C GLU A 502 0.96 18.47 -13.50
N PHE A 503 1.47 19.65 -13.19
CA PHE A 503 2.09 20.02 -11.92
C PHE A 503 3.40 19.31 -11.57
N MET A 504 3.93 18.46 -12.43
CA MET A 504 5.27 17.92 -12.28
C MET A 504 6.29 19.05 -12.07
N GLY A 505 7.10 18.96 -11.00
CA GLY A 505 8.11 19.97 -10.69
C GLY A 505 7.56 21.37 -10.36
N GLY A 506 6.26 21.51 -10.12
CA GLY A 506 5.59 22.75 -9.75
C GLY A 506 5.06 23.60 -10.89
N ASP A 507 5.21 23.18 -12.15
CA ASP A 507 4.69 23.86 -13.33
C ASP A 507 3.38 23.22 -13.80
N ALA A 508 2.39 24.01 -14.23
CA ALA A 508 1.10 23.50 -14.66
C ALA A 508 1.18 22.51 -15.84
N ASN A 509 2.12 22.71 -16.75
CA ASN A 509 2.38 21.83 -17.90
C ASN A 509 3.47 20.78 -17.62
N GLY A 510 4.03 20.80 -16.41
CA GLY A 510 5.10 19.91 -15.98
C GLY A 510 6.50 20.39 -16.40
N THR A 511 7.41 20.36 -15.44
CA THR A 511 8.84 20.61 -15.65
C THR A 511 9.69 19.56 -14.94
N SER A 512 10.94 19.44 -15.33
CA SER A 512 11.87 18.50 -14.69
C SER A 512 12.16 18.89 -13.23
N PHE A 513 12.39 17.90 -12.39
CA PHE A 513 12.83 18.07 -11.02
C PHE A 513 14.05 17.19 -10.72
N PRO A 514 14.81 17.49 -9.65
CA PRO A 514 16.06 16.81 -9.37
C PRO A 514 15.92 15.31 -9.19
N SER A 515 16.89 14.54 -9.74
CA SER A 515 16.88 13.07 -9.72
C SER A 515 17.03 12.46 -8.31
N PHE A 516 17.58 13.19 -7.34
CA PHE A 516 17.67 12.69 -5.95
C PHE A 516 16.28 12.40 -5.36
N ARG A 517 15.22 13.04 -5.84
CA ARG A 517 13.83 12.80 -5.42
C ARG A 517 13.25 11.46 -5.90
N LYS A 518 14.05 10.61 -6.55
CA LYS A 518 13.70 9.19 -6.74
C LYS A 518 13.64 8.41 -5.42
N VAL A 519 14.13 8.94 -4.32
CA VAL A 519 13.93 8.45 -2.95
C VAL A 519 13.47 9.59 -2.04
N PHE A 520 12.82 9.25 -0.94
CA PHE A 520 12.49 10.20 0.11
C PHE A 520 13.62 10.32 1.13
N ALA A 521 13.62 11.40 1.89
CA ALA A 521 14.58 11.64 2.96
C ALA A 521 14.40 10.68 4.13
N ILE A 522 15.50 10.34 4.81
CA ILE A 522 15.46 9.76 6.15
C ILE A 522 15.04 10.88 7.13
N PRO A 523 14.12 10.62 8.07
CA PRO A 523 13.64 11.63 8.99
C PRO A 523 14.77 12.26 9.82
N GLN A 524 14.77 13.58 9.95
CA GLN A 524 15.79 14.32 10.70
C GLN A 524 15.85 13.91 12.17
N THR A 525 14.70 13.54 12.74
CA THR A 525 14.60 13.05 14.12
C THR A 525 15.44 11.78 14.33
N ASP A 526 15.35 10.85 13.37
CA ASP A 526 16.07 9.57 13.44
C ASP A 526 17.58 9.78 13.23
N LEU A 527 17.96 10.65 12.30
CA LEU A 527 19.37 11.02 12.11
C LEU A 527 19.98 11.65 13.36
N SER A 528 19.21 12.45 14.10
CA SER A 528 19.67 13.08 15.34
C SER A 528 19.79 12.09 16.49
N ASN A 529 18.95 11.05 16.51
CA ASN A 529 18.90 10.07 17.60
C ASN A 529 19.79 8.85 17.35
N ASN A 530 20.11 8.54 16.10
CA ASN A 530 20.93 7.39 15.73
C ASN A 530 22.12 7.82 14.86
N PRO A 531 23.34 7.93 15.42
CA PRO A 531 24.53 8.38 14.70
C PRO A 531 25.01 7.41 13.61
N ASN A 532 24.47 6.19 13.56
CA ASN A 532 24.78 5.24 12.49
C ASN A 532 24.11 5.60 11.15
N LEU A 533 23.03 6.41 11.20
CA LEU A 533 22.25 6.74 10.00
C LEU A 533 22.91 7.81 9.14
N LYS A 534 22.60 7.78 7.87
CA LYS A 534 23.05 8.75 6.87
C LYS A 534 21.86 9.26 6.08
N GLN A 535 21.84 10.57 5.81
CA GLN A 535 20.83 11.16 4.94
C GLN A 535 21.03 10.73 3.50
N ASN A 536 19.94 10.61 2.74
CA ASN A 536 19.98 10.44 1.31
C ASN A 536 20.54 11.71 0.63
N GLU A 537 21.27 11.50 -0.46
CA GLU A 537 21.83 12.60 -1.25
C GLU A 537 20.76 13.62 -1.64
N GLY A 538 21.09 14.91 -1.61
CA GLY A 538 20.21 16.02 -1.98
C GLY A 538 19.24 16.50 -0.89
N TYR A 539 19.21 15.87 0.28
CA TYR A 539 18.37 16.26 1.43
C TYR A 539 19.17 16.85 2.62
N ASN A 540 20.41 17.20 2.41
CA ASN A 540 21.29 17.79 3.44
C ASN A 540 20.99 19.27 3.68
#